data_00fd913628dc7218aa8ac9d26af65221
#
_entry.id   00fd913628dc7218aa8ac9d26af65221
#
_cell.length_a   1.000
_cell.length_b   1.000
_cell.length_c   1.000
_cell.angle_alpha   90.00
_cell.angle_beta   90.00
_cell.angle_gamma   90.00
#
_symmetry.space_group_name_H-M   'P 1'
#
loop_
_entity.id
_entity.type
_entity.pdbx_description
1 polymer ?
#
loop_
_entity_poly.entity_id
_entity_poly.type
_entity_poly.pdbx_seq_one_letter_code
_entity_poly.pdbx_strand_id
1 'polypeptide(L)'
;MAFVYYENPVTDIYFNVRKGYEFLADELVDYAISNMPHFNNEQQFVLFDGQQFLKDAAAKRGFKQVYEWNEAIFIFKNELNYELPEGYHFVDPKDMDIVKCSKLCWYGFGHGDKGEFKDWDKYDDSMDWTPAKSHKGALSRILTPSPHDSSQYNIVIADKNEEYVCFSGMWWVPQNQLAYMEPLCTHPDHRKKGLASAALSLHYKRMKALGASHMTGGGDPFYQKLGYGKGYHCTIWRKE
;
A
#
# COMPACT_ATOMS: atom_id res chain seq x y z
N MET A 1 -16.93 -13.61 -0.64
CA MET A 1 -15.60 -14.14 -0.20
C MET A 1 -15.02 -13.10 0.75
N ALA A 2 -14.58 -13.48 1.94
CA ALA A 2 -13.93 -12.57 2.88
C ALA A 2 -12.42 -12.73 2.80
N PHE A 3 -11.69 -11.63 2.77
CA PHE A 3 -10.23 -11.63 2.86
C PHE A 3 -9.83 -11.22 4.27
N VAL A 4 -8.85 -11.92 4.82
CA VAL A 4 -8.25 -11.58 6.11
C VAL A 4 -6.86 -11.03 5.85
N TYR A 5 -6.61 -9.86 6.36
CA TYR A 5 -5.29 -9.25 6.39
C TYR A 5 -4.85 -9.12 7.84
N TYR A 6 -3.61 -9.55 8.13
CA TYR A 6 -3.07 -9.45 9.48
C TYR A 6 -2.22 -8.21 9.60
N GLU A 7 -2.73 -7.22 10.31
CA GLU A 7 -1.88 -6.17 10.84
C GLU A 7 -1.94 -6.18 12.37
N ASN A 8 -0.81 -6.10 13.01
CA ASN A 8 -0.72 -5.89 14.43
C ASN A 8 -1.26 -4.48 14.75
N PRO A 9 -2.19 -4.25 15.71
CA PRO A 9 -2.59 -5.22 16.76
C PRO A 9 -3.93 -5.95 16.52
N VAL A 10 -4.65 -5.73 15.44
CA VAL A 10 -5.97 -6.33 15.19
C VAL A 10 -6.06 -7.04 13.84
N THR A 11 -7.05 -7.91 13.67
CA THR A 11 -7.32 -8.55 12.38
C THR A 11 -8.25 -7.69 11.54
N ASP A 12 -7.77 -7.20 10.41
CA ASP A 12 -8.58 -6.53 9.39
C ASP A 12 -9.29 -7.54 8.51
N ILE A 13 -10.60 -7.40 8.36
CA ILE A 13 -11.42 -8.26 7.52
C ILE A 13 -12.06 -7.43 6.41
N TYR A 14 -11.75 -7.81 5.17
CA TYR A 14 -12.31 -7.24 3.95
C TYR A 14 -13.33 -8.21 3.35
N PHE A 15 -14.45 -7.69 2.88
CA PHE A 15 -15.50 -8.47 2.25
C PHE A 15 -15.54 -8.17 0.75
N ASN A 16 -15.51 -9.23 -0.04
CA ASN A 16 -15.78 -9.14 -1.47
C ASN A 16 -17.06 -9.90 -1.77
N VAL A 17 -18.13 -9.18 -2.06
CA VAL A 17 -19.46 -9.74 -2.32
C VAL A 17 -19.81 -9.51 -3.78
N ARG A 18 -20.14 -10.59 -4.51
CA ARG A 18 -20.56 -10.51 -5.88
C ARG A 18 -21.93 -9.80 -5.95
N LYS A 19 -22.10 -8.92 -6.93
CA LYS A 19 -23.37 -8.24 -7.21
C LYS A 19 -24.51 -9.24 -7.33
N GLY A 20 -25.63 -8.97 -6.65
CA GLY A 20 -26.80 -9.84 -6.56
C GLY A 20 -26.76 -10.84 -5.39
N TYR A 21 -25.69 -10.83 -4.58
CA TYR A 21 -25.53 -11.67 -3.39
C TYR A 21 -25.48 -10.86 -2.10
N GLU A 22 -25.93 -9.62 -2.13
CA GLU A 22 -25.96 -8.70 -0.99
C GLU A 22 -26.85 -9.23 0.16
N PHE A 23 -27.83 -10.08 -0.17
CA PHE A 23 -28.70 -10.75 0.80
C PHE A 23 -27.94 -11.70 1.76
N LEU A 24 -26.71 -12.11 1.43
CA LEU A 24 -25.86 -12.92 2.29
C LEU A 24 -25.10 -12.12 3.36
N ALA A 25 -25.32 -10.82 3.47
CA ALA A 25 -24.56 -9.94 4.35
C ALA A 25 -24.54 -10.40 5.81
N ASP A 26 -25.72 -10.77 6.33
CA ASP A 26 -25.84 -11.24 7.72
C ASP A 26 -25.04 -12.54 7.95
N GLU A 27 -25.13 -13.51 7.03
CA GLU A 27 -24.39 -14.78 7.11
C GLU A 27 -22.88 -14.58 6.97
N LEU A 28 -22.45 -13.69 6.08
CA LEU A 28 -21.03 -13.37 5.88
C LEU A 28 -20.41 -12.71 7.11
N VAL A 29 -21.11 -11.79 7.74
CA VAL A 29 -20.66 -11.12 8.96
C VAL A 29 -20.63 -12.11 10.13
N ASP A 30 -21.66 -12.97 10.29
CA ASP A 30 -21.67 -14.03 11.31
C ASP A 30 -20.52 -15.01 11.12
N TYR A 31 -20.27 -15.42 9.87
CA TYR A 31 -19.15 -16.29 9.54
C TYR A 31 -17.80 -15.63 9.90
N ALA A 32 -17.63 -14.35 9.54
CA ALA A 32 -16.41 -13.61 9.84
C ALA A 32 -16.15 -13.55 11.36
N ILE A 33 -17.17 -13.21 12.14
CA ILE A 33 -17.08 -13.14 13.61
C ILE A 33 -16.69 -14.49 14.21
N SER A 34 -17.27 -15.58 13.70
CA SER A 34 -17.15 -16.90 14.32
C SER A 34 -15.94 -17.70 13.86
N ASN A 35 -15.43 -17.45 12.64
CA ASN A 35 -14.47 -18.35 12.00
C ASN A 35 -13.17 -17.66 11.57
N MET A 36 -13.15 -16.31 11.48
CA MET A 36 -11.94 -15.59 11.12
C MET A 36 -11.06 -15.34 12.35
N PRO A 37 -9.75 -15.27 12.18
CA PRO A 37 -8.84 -15.04 13.28
C PRO A 37 -9.12 -13.75 14.05
N HIS A 38 -8.83 -13.78 15.35
CA HIS A 38 -8.90 -12.64 16.24
C HIS A 38 -7.49 -12.36 16.76
N PHE A 39 -6.77 -11.44 16.12
CA PHE A 39 -5.47 -11.05 16.62
C PHE A 39 -5.64 -10.19 17.86
N ASN A 40 -4.95 -10.54 18.96
CA ASN A 40 -5.16 -9.95 20.29
C ASN A 40 -6.64 -9.95 20.77
N ASN A 41 -7.43 -10.96 20.37
CA ASN A 41 -8.88 -11.05 20.59
C ASN A 41 -9.70 -9.93 19.96
N GLU A 42 -9.15 -9.25 18.97
CA GLU A 42 -9.85 -8.17 18.26
C GLU A 42 -9.97 -8.46 16.76
N GLN A 43 -11.12 -8.06 16.22
CA GLN A 43 -11.42 -8.03 14.80
C GLN A 43 -11.99 -6.67 14.44
N GLN A 44 -11.68 -6.23 13.22
CA GLN A 44 -12.33 -5.07 12.64
C GLN A 44 -12.68 -5.32 11.18
N PHE A 45 -13.76 -4.71 10.73
CA PHE A 45 -14.22 -4.78 9.35
C PHE A 45 -13.79 -3.51 8.60
N VAL A 46 -13.19 -3.69 7.45
CA VAL A 46 -12.87 -2.61 6.52
C VAL A 46 -13.94 -2.62 5.43
N LEU A 47 -14.82 -1.62 5.45
CA LEU A 47 -16.00 -1.54 4.59
C LEU A 47 -15.96 -0.30 3.69
N PHE A 48 -16.36 -0.49 2.44
CA PHE A 48 -16.40 0.54 1.42
C PHE A 48 -17.79 1.18 1.30
N ASP A 49 -17.89 2.37 0.69
CA ASP A 49 -19.16 3.08 0.53
C ASP A 49 -20.23 2.26 -0.19
N GLY A 50 -19.85 1.48 -1.19
CA GLY A 50 -20.79 0.61 -1.91
C GLY A 50 -21.31 -0.60 -1.12
N GLN A 51 -20.89 -0.78 0.15
CA GLN A 51 -21.19 -1.95 0.97
C GLN A 51 -22.13 -1.62 2.14
N GLN A 52 -23.15 -0.77 1.91
CA GLN A 52 -24.09 -0.40 2.98
C GLN A 52 -24.74 -1.62 3.64
N PHE A 53 -25.08 -2.65 2.85
CA PHE A 53 -25.64 -3.90 3.35
C PHE A 53 -24.74 -4.62 4.38
N LEU A 54 -23.40 -4.55 4.24
CA LEU A 54 -22.46 -5.07 5.24
C LEU A 54 -22.34 -4.15 6.46
N LYS A 55 -22.39 -2.82 6.26
CA LYS A 55 -22.42 -1.85 7.35
C LYS A 55 -23.64 -2.07 8.26
N ASP A 56 -24.81 -2.30 7.65
CA ASP A 56 -26.05 -2.58 8.37
C ASP A 56 -25.97 -3.93 9.12
N ALA A 57 -25.40 -4.97 8.49
CA ALA A 57 -25.20 -6.27 9.11
C ALA A 57 -24.22 -6.21 10.28
N ALA A 58 -23.13 -5.45 10.15
CA ALA A 58 -22.14 -5.20 11.21
C ALA A 58 -22.78 -4.43 12.38
N ALA A 59 -23.54 -3.38 12.11
CA ALA A 59 -24.22 -2.58 13.12
C ALA A 59 -25.21 -3.41 13.96
N LYS A 60 -25.98 -4.32 13.35
CA LYS A 60 -26.87 -5.26 14.05
C LYS A 60 -26.13 -6.14 15.06
N ARG A 61 -24.83 -6.37 14.87
CA ARG A 61 -23.97 -7.20 15.74
C ARG A 61 -23.13 -6.37 16.71
N GLY A 62 -23.44 -5.08 16.85
CA GLY A 62 -22.80 -4.17 17.78
C GLY A 62 -21.47 -3.59 17.31
N PHE A 63 -21.13 -3.75 16.03
CA PHE A 63 -19.99 -3.02 15.46
C PHE A 63 -20.37 -1.56 15.21
N LYS A 64 -19.43 -0.66 15.46
CA LYS A 64 -19.57 0.78 15.23
C LYS A 64 -18.43 1.26 14.35
N GLN A 65 -18.70 2.27 13.53
CA GLN A 65 -17.66 2.96 12.77
C GLN A 65 -16.76 3.72 13.75
N VAL A 66 -15.45 3.40 13.72
CA VAL A 66 -14.44 4.00 14.61
C VAL A 66 -13.44 4.86 13.86
N TYR A 67 -13.29 4.64 12.54
CA TYR A 67 -12.35 5.39 11.71
C TYR A 67 -12.82 5.41 10.26
N GLU A 68 -12.35 6.41 9.50
CA GLU A 68 -12.58 6.51 8.06
C GLU A 68 -11.41 7.17 7.35
N TRP A 69 -11.24 6.83 6.07
CA TRP A 69 -10.27 7.50 5.21
C TRP A 69 -10.72 7.47 3.75
N ASN A 70 -10.11 8.34 2.95
CA ASN A 70 -10.27 8.34 1.51
C ASN A 70 -8.95 7.97 0.84
N GLU A 71 -8.99 7.03 -0.09
CA GLU A 71 -7.92 6.81 -1.03
C GLU A 71 -8.04 7.78 -2.19
N ALA A 72 -6.90 8.18 -2.74
CA ALA A 72 -6.86 9.00 -3.95
C ALA A 72 -6.66 8.12 -5.19
N ILE A 73 -7.23 8.54 -6.32
CA ILE A 73 -7.06 7.85 -7.60
C ILE A 73 -6.65 8.86 -8.68
N PHE A 74 -5.60 8.51 -9.42
CA PHE A 74 -5.21 9.19 -10.64
C PHE A 74 -5.82 8.49 -11.85
N ILE A 75 -6.68 9.20 -12.58
CA ILE A 75 -7.32 8.68 -13.80
C ILE A 75 -6.42 8.96 -15.00
N PHE A 76 -6.14 7.95 -15.82
CA PHE A 76 -5.21 8.01 -16.95
C PHE A 76 -5.74 8.77 -18.19
N LYS A 77 -6.90 9.42 -18.09
CA LYS A 77 -7.33 10.47 -19.01
C LYS A 77 -6.52 11.76 -18.83
N ASN A 78 -5.99 11.98 -17.62
CA ASN A 78 -5.05 13.04 -17.32
C ASN A 78 -3.63 12.59 -17.65
N GLU A 79 -2.71 13.54 -17.73
CA GLU A 79 -1.29 13.26 -17.93
C GLU A 79 -0.50 13.51 -16.65
N LEU A 80 0.48 12.67 -16.40
CA LEU A 80 1.46 12.81 -15.33
C LEU A 80 2.85 12.80 -15.96
N ASN A 81 3.52 13.95 -15.98
CA ASN A 81 4.78 14.09 -16.70
C ASN A 81 5.76 14.97 -15.92
N TYR A 82 6.32 14.40 -14.86
CA TYR A 82 7.43 15.03 -14.11
C TYR A 82 8.73 14.35 -14.51
N GLU A 83 9.72 15.15 -14.83
CA GLU A 83 11.06 14.67 -15.17
C GLU A 83 11.85 14.35 -13.90
N LEU A 84 12.81 13.43 -14.03
CA LEU A 84 13.74 13.14 -12.96
C LEU A 84 14.75 14.28 -12.84
N PRO A 85 14.95 14.87 -11.67
CA PRO A 85 15.91 15.94 -11.47
C PRO A 85 17.34 15.52 -11.79
N GLU A 86 18.18 16.49 -12.19
CA GLU A 86 19.60 16.27 -12.42
C GLU A 86 20.31 15.73 -11.18
N GLY A 87 21.27 14.85 -11.37
CA GLY A 87 22.03 14.21 -10.31
C GLY A 87 21.36 12.97 -9.70
N TYR A 88 20.25 12.52 -10.30
CA TYR A 88 19.54 11.29 -9.94
C TYR A 88 19.33 10.40 -11.16
N HIS A 89 19.20 9.09 -10.94
CA HIS A 89 18.88 8.15 -12.00
C HIS A 89 17.96 7.03 -11.48
N PHE A 90 17.23 6.42 -12.42
CA PHE A 90 16.44 5.23 -12.15
C PHE A 90 17.34 4.01 -12.15
N VAL A 91 17.21 3.18 -11.11
CA VAL A 91 17.88 1.88 -11.03
C VAL A 91 17.11 0.86 -11.87
N ASP A 92 17.83 0.03 -12.65
CA ASP A 92 17.17 -1.10 -13.34
C ASP A 92 16.62 -2.07 -12.28
N PRO A 93 15.36 -2.51 -12.38
CA PRO A 93 14.79 -3.48 -11.44
C PRO A 93 15.62 -4.77 -11.26
N LYS A 94 16.40 -5.16 -12.29
CA LYS A 94 17.29 -6.33 -12.23
C LYS A 94 18.49 -6.13 -11.32
N ASP A 95 18.93 -4.87 -11.18
CA ASP A 95 20.12 -4.48 -10.41
C ASP A 95 19.75 -3.95 -9.01
N MET A 96 18.47 -4.09 -8.63
CA MET A 96 17.98 -3.57 -7.36
C MET A 96 18.57 -4.32 -6.17
N ASP A 97 19.31 -3.58 -5.33
CA ASP A 97 19.83 -4.07 -4.05
C ASP A 97 18.74 -3.97 -2.97
N ILE A 98 18.30 -5.13 -2.48
CA ILE A 98 17.21 -5.24 -1.50
C ILE A 98 17.61 -4.62 -0.15
N VAL A 99 18.89 -4.71 0.24
CA VAL A 99 19.37 -4.13 1.51
C VAL A 99 19.34 -2.62 1.44
N LYS A 100 19.83 -2.03 0.32
CA LYS A 100 19.70 -0.59 0.08
C LYS A 100 18.23 -0.13 0.05
N CYS A 101 17.36 -0.92 -0.55
CA CYS A 101 15.92 -0.64 -0.57
C CYS A 101 15.31 -0.67 0.84
N SER A 102 15.69 -1.66 1.66
CA SER A 102 15.24 -1.79 3.05
C SER A 102 15.72 -0.62 3.91
N LYS A 103 16.99 -0.20 3.74
CA LYS A 103 17.56 0.98 4.38
C LYS A 103 16.81 2.25 4.00
N LEU A 104 16.52 2.41 2.71
CA LEU A 104 15.72 3.52 2.22
C LEU A 104 14.32 3.54 2.85
N CYS A 105 13.62 2.40 2.89
CA CYS A 105 12.30 2.29 3.51
C CYS A 105 12.36 2.64 5.01
N TRP A 106 13.39 2.18 5.72
CA TRP A 106 13.58 2.51 7.13
C TRP A 106 13.60 4.01 7.37
N TYR A 107 14.42 4.75 6.65
CA TYR A 107 14.51 6.21 6.79
C TYR A 107 13.32 6.92 6.12
N GLY A 108 12.89 6.45 4.98
CA GLY A 108 11.80 7.05 4.19
C GLY A 108 10.45 7.04 4.89
N PHE A 109 10.18 6.03 5.72
CA PHE A 109 8.97 5.94 6.56
C PHE A 109 9.17 6.51 7.98
N GLY A 110 10.29 7.23 8.23
CA GLY A 110 10.49 7.93 9.48
C GLY A 110 10.97 7.06 10.65
N HIS A 111 11.39 5.82 10.40
CA HIS A 111 11.86 4.94 11.46
C HIS A 111 13.31 5.26 11.92
N GLY A 112 14.00 6.19 11.27
CA GLY A 112 15.32 6.64 11.68
C GLY A 112 15.37 7.18 13.11
N ASP A 113 14.26 7.70 13.63
CA ASP A 113 14.13 8.15 15.02
C ASP A 113 14.29 7.00 16.04
N LYS A 114 14.08 5.75 15.61
CA LYS A 114 14.31 4.54 16.42
C LYS A 114 15.75 4.05 16.40
N GLY A 115 16.61 4.66 15.59
CA GLY A 115 18.04 4.35 15.47
C GLY A 115 18.50 4.07 14.04
N GLU A 116 19.77 3.67 13.93
CA GLU A 116 20.40 3.36 12.65
C GLU A 116 19.86 2.06 12.04
N PHE A 117 19.89 1.96 10.70
CA PHE A 117 19.60 0.73 9.98
C PHE A 117 20.78 -0.25 10.10
N LYS A 118 20.75 -1.06 11.16
CA LYS A 118 21.76 -2.09 11.45
C LYS A 118 21.09 -3.36 11.95
N ASP A 119 21.84 -4.46 11.98
CA ASP A 119 21.34 -5.77 12.45
C ASP A 119 20.10 -6.27 11.71
N TRP A 120 19.91 -5.80 10.47
CA TRP A 120 18.75 -6.05 9.62
C TRP A 120 18.60 -7.52 9.21
N ASP A 121 19.66 -8.31 9.27
CA ASP A 121 19.75 -9.74 8.95
C ASP A 121 19.49 -10.65 10.17
N LYS A 122 19.30 -10.06 11.36
CA LYS A 122 19.05 -10.83 12.58
C LYS A 122 17.57 -11.16 12.73
N TYR A 123 17.30 -12.35 13.29
CA TYR A 123 15.94 -12.69 13.68
C TYR A 123 15.45 -11.73 14.78
N ASP A 124 14.20 -11.30 14.66
CA ASP A 124 13.59 -10.35 15.56
C ASP A 124 12.10 -10.68 15.77
N ASP A 125 11.78 -11.00 17.01
CA ASP A 125 10.42 -11.27 17.49
C ASP A 125 9.80 -10.09 18.28
N SER A 126 10.52 -8.96 18.34
CA SER A 126 10.06 -7.71 18.96
C SER A 126 8.67 -7.31 18.45
N MET A 127 7.85 -6.71 19.30
CA MET A 127 6.58 -6.11 18.88
C MET A 127 6.78 -4.80 18.12
N ASP A 128 7.93 -4.16 18.27
CA ASP A 128 8.26 -2.91 17.59
C ASP A 128 8.72 -3.13 16.15
N TRP A 129 8.59 -2.06 15.34
CA TRP A 129 9.16 -2.03 14.00
C TRP A 129 10.67 -1.82 14.08
N THR A 130 11.43 -2.75 13.50
CA THR A 130 12.91 -2.82 13.57
C THR A 130 13.52 -2.86 12.17
N PRO A 131 14.83 -2.64 12.01
CA PRO A 131 15.51 -2.82 10.72
C PRO A 131 15.31 -4.21 10.11
N ALA A 132 15.30 -5.27 10.92
CA ALA A 132 15.07 -6.64 10.46
C ALA A 132 13.64 -6.80 9.88
N LYS A 133 12.63 -6.23 10.54
CA LYS A 133 11.25 -6.23 10.01
C LYS A 133 11.11 -5.38 8.74
N SER A 134 11.80 -4.23 8.69
CA SER A 134 11.86 -3.42 7.47
C SER A 134 12.46 -4.21 6.30
N HIS A 135 13.53 -4.95 6.54
CA HIS A 135 14.16 -5.81 5.54
C HIS A 135 13.23 -6.96 5.11
N LYS A 136 12.62 -7.65 6.06
CA LYS A 136 11.65 -8.71 5.77
C LYS A 136 10.45 -8.19 4.96
N GLY A 137 9.96 -6.99 5.29
CA GLY A 137 8.90 -6.32 4.55
C GLY A 137 9.30 -5.98 3.11
N ALA A 138 10.52 -5.45 2.90
CA ALA A 138 11.06 -5.17 1.57
C ALA A 138 11.22 -6.47 0.75
N LEU A 139 11.79 -7.52 1.34
CA LEU A 139 11.91 -8.84 0.70
C LEU A 139 10.56 -9.38 0.25
N SER A 140 9.55 -9.38 1.12
CA SER A 140 8.23 -9.92 0.79
C SER A 140 7.54 -9.16 -0.34
N ARG A 141 7.78 -7.85 -0.47
CA ARG A 141 7.20 -7.01 -1.53
C ARG A 141 7.94 -7.14 -2.85
N ILE A 142 9.26 -7.23 -2.80
CA ILE A 142 10.11 -7.29 -4.00
C ILE A 142 10.16 -8.71 -4.58
N LEU A 143 10.17 -9.73 -3.71
CA LEU A 143 10.28 -11.14 -4.09
C LEU A 143 8.95 -11.90 -4.02
N THR A 144 7.82 -11.22 -4.09
CA THR A 144 6.52 -11.89 -4.15
C THR A 144 6.44 -12.79 -5.38
N PRO A 145 6.16 -14.10 -5.21
CA PRO A 145 6.11 -15.01 -6.35
C PRO A 145 4.91 -14.75 -7.26
N SER A 146 5.05 -15.17 -8.53
CA SER A 146 3.92 -15.19 -9.48
C SER A 146 2.69 -15.91 -8.86
N PRO A 147 1.44 -15.46 -9.11
CA PRO A 147 1.03 -14.44 -10.09
C PRO A 147 1.09 -12.99 -9.59
N HIS A 148 1.59 -12.75 -8.41
CA HIS A 148 1.61 -11.43 -7.78
C HIS A 148 2.99 -10.76 -7.82
N ASP A 149 3.90 -11.26 -8.67
CA ASP A 149 5.22 -10.68 -8.84
C ASP A 149 5.12 -9.22 -9.30
N SER A 150 5.58 -8.32 -8.44
CA SER A 150 5.64 -6.90 -8.70
C SER A 150 7.06 -6.39 -8.96
N SER A 151 8.06 -7.26 -8.91
CA SER A 151 9.49 -6.88 -8.96
C SER A 151 9.83 -6.02 -10.18
N GLN A 152 9.32 -6.39 -11.35
CA GLN A 152 9.53 -5.68 -12.61
C GLN A 152 8.88 -4.28 -12.67
N TYR A 153 7.91 -4.02 -11.80
CA TYR A 153 7.18 -2.74 -11.78
C TYR A 153 7.74 -1.76 -10.76
N ASN A 154 8.58 -2.22 -9.84
CA ASN A 154 9.18 -1.36 -8.83
C ASN A 154 10.08 -0.29 -9.46
N ILE A 155 10.07 0.89 -8.86
CA ILE A 155 10.92 2.00 -9.23
C ILE A 155 11.78 2.39 -8.04
N VAL A 156 13.08 2.39 -8.26
CA VAL A 156 14.07 2.92 -7.33
C VAL A 156 14.78 4.07 -8.02
N ILE A 157 15.01 5.15 -7.29
CA ILE A 157 15.84 6.26 -7.72
C ILE A 157 17.06 6.30 -6.81
N ALA A 158 18.25 6.37 -7.42
CA ALA A 158 19.52 6.57 -6.74
C ALA A 158 20.07 7.97 -7.03
N ASP A 159 20.90 8.45 -6.12
CA ASP A 159 21.67 9.67 -6.29
C ASP A 159 23.03 9.39 -6.99
N LYS A 160 23.84 10.43 -7.17
CA LYS A 160 25.17 10.33 -7.79
C LYS A 160 26.19 9.45 -7.03
N ASN A 161 25.90 9.10 -5.78
CA ASN A 161 26.73 8.24 -4.93
C ASN A 161 26.19 6.81 -4.89
N GLU A 162 25.23 6.45 -5.74
CA GLU A 162 24.57 5.15 -5.80
C GLU A 162 23.78 4.81 -4.51
N GLU A 163 23.44 5.84 -3.68
CA GLU A 163 22.55 5.64 -2.54
C GLU A 163 21.09 5.72 -3.00
N TYR A 164 20.25 4.78 -2.54
CA TYR A 164 18.84 4.76 -2.87
C TYR A 164 18.08 5.83 -2.08
N VAL A 165 17.35 6.68 -2.78
CA VAL A 165 16.74 7.88 -2.20
C VAL A 165 15.24 8.00 -2.40
N CYS A 166 14.67 7.23 -3.34
CA CYS A 166 13.22 7.13 -3.51
C CYS A 166 12.86 5.72 -3.97
N PHE A 167 11.81 5.15 -3.38
CA PHE A 167 11.24 3.86 -3.75
C PHE A 167 9.75 4.00 -3.98
N SER A 168 9.26 3.42 -5.05
CA SER A 168 7.84 3.28 -5.35
C SER A 168 7.55 1.88 -5.85
N GLY A 169 6.74 1.15 -5.10
CA GLY A 169 6.24 -0.16 -5.47
C GLY A 169 4.96 -0.06 -6.30
N MET A 170 4.71 -1.06 -7.15
CA MET A 170 3.54 -1.08 -8.02
C MET A 170 3.09 -2.52 -8.27
N TRP A 171 1.79 -2.77 -8.20
CA TRP A 171 1.16 -3.99 -8.68
C TRP A 171 0.28 -3.70 -9.89
N TRP A 172 0.33 -4.57 -10.86
CA TRP A 172 -0.57 -4.53 -12.01
C TRP A 172 -1.71 -5.52 -11.81
N VAL A 173 -2.95 -5.03 -11.83
CA VAL A 173 -4.18 -5.83 -11.69
C VAL A 173 -4.99 -5.71 -12.99
N PRO A 174 -4.70 -6.54 -14.00
CA PRO A 174 -5.29 -6.41 -15.34
C PRO A 174 -6.80 -6.53 -15.36
N GLN A 175 -7.39 -7.36 -14.48
CA GLN A 175 -8.84 -7.56 -14.39
C GLN A 175 -9.60 -6.27 -14.08
N ASN A 176 -8.98 -5.37 -13.32
CA ASN A 176 -9.55 -4.09 -12.93
C ASN A 176 -8.94 -2.92 -13.71
N GLN A 177 -7.99 -3.17 -14.61
CA GLN A 177 -7.16 -2.12 -15.25
C GLN A 177 -6.55 -1.17 -14.22
N LEU A 178 -6.17 -1.72 -13.08
CA LEU A 178 -5.69 -0.97 -11.92
C LEU A 178 -4.18 -1.10 -11.77
N ALA A 179 -3.50 0.04 -11.69
CA ALA A 179 -2.15 0.15 -11.17
C ALA A 179 -2.23 0.43 -9.65
N TYR A 180 -1.96 -0.57 -8.83
CA TYR A 180 -2.01 -0.42 -7.37
C TYR A 180 -0.63 0.00 -6.85
N MET A 181 -0.52 1.26 -6.43
CA MET A 181 0.73 1.85 -5.94
C MET A 181 0.85 1.65 -4.43
N GLU A 182 1.89 0.92 -4.02
CA GLU A 182 2.25 0.68 -2.63
C GLU A 182 3.65 0.05 -2.56
N PRO A 183 4.57 0.54 -1.74
CA PRO A 183 4.54 1.82 -1.05
C PRO A 183 5.18 2.94 -1.87
N LEU A 184 5.16 4.17 -1.35
CA LEU A 184 5.94 5.28 -1.86
C LEU A 184 6.68 5.96 -0.72
N CYS A 185 8.01 6.01 -0.80
CA CYS A 185 8.80 6.74 0.18
C CYS A 185 9.99 7.47 -0.45
N THR A 186 10.43 8.52 0.21
CA THR A 186 11.64 9.28 -0.14
C THR A 186 12.46 9.53 1.13
N HIS A 187 13.76 9.29 1.03
CA HIS A 187 14.71 9.56 2.10
C HIS A 187 14.56 11.02 2.59
N PRO A 188 14.57 11.31 3.89
CA PRO A 188 14.32 12.66 4.43
C PRO A 188 15.15 13.76 3.77
N ASP A 189 16.45 13.55 3.57
CA ASP A 189 17.39 14.52 2.99
C ASP A 189 17.16 14.80 1.50
N HIS A 190 16.34 13.97 0.84
CA HIS A 190 16.03 14.08 -0.57
C HIS A 190 14.57 14.43 -0.86
N ARG A 191 13.79 14.75 0.17
CA ARG A 191 12.39 15.20 0.04
C ARG A 191 12.29 16.57 -0.64
N LYS A 192 11.11 16.86 -1.21
CA LYS A 192 10.77 18.12 -1.89
C LYS A 192 11.64 18.44 -3.11
N LYS A 193 12.33 17.46 -3.67
CA LYS A 193 13.14 17.56 -4.89
C LYS A 193 12.46 16.99 -6.15
N GLY A 194 11.18 16.57 -6.05
CA GLY A 194 10.42 16.05 -7.20
C GLY A 194 10.58 14.56 -7.47
N LEU A 195 11.36 13.81 -6.66
CA LEU A 195 11.68 12.39 -6.91
C LEU A 195 10.43 11.49 -6.92
N ALA A 196 9.55 11.65 -5.93
CA ALA A 196 8.29 10.90 -5.85
C ALA A 196 7.39 11.19 -7.07
N SER A 197 7.32 12.45 -7.50
CA SER A 197 6.55 12.84 -8.69
C SER A 197 7.11 12.22 -9.97
N ALA A 198 8.46 12.18 -10.12
CA ALA A 198 9.13 11.52 -11.23
C ALA A 198 8.89 9.99 -11.23
N ALA A 199 8.96 9.34 -10.05
CA ALA A 199 8.65 7.92 -9.92
C ALA A 199 7.20 7.61 -10.34
N LEU A 200 6.22 8.38 -9.85
CA LEU A 200 4.81 8.21 -10.24
C LEU A 200 4.58 8.50 -11.74
N SER A 201 5.31 9.44 -12.32
CA SER A 201 5.24 9.71 -13.77
C SER A 201 5.77 8.54 -14.60
N LEU A 202 6.84 7.88 -14.15
CA LEU A 202 7.34 6.67 -14.80
C LEU A 202 6.35 5.50 -14.63
N HIS A 203 5.75 5.34 -13.45
CA HIS A 203 4.66 4.37 -13.26
C HIS A 203 3.48 4.62 -14.20
N TYR A 204 3.01 5.87 -14.27
CA TYR A 204 1.94 6.26 -15.19
C TYR A 204 2.25 5.82 -16.63
N LYS A 205 3.44 6.14 -17.14
CA LYS A 205 3.85 5.78 -18.50
C LYS A 205 3.87 4.26 -18.71
N ARG A 206 4.47 3.50 -17.78
CA ARG A 206 4.58 2.04 -17.86
C ARG A 206 3.22 1.36 -17.75
N MET A 207 2.42 1.75 -16.76
CA MET A 207 1.11 1.13 -16.51
C MET A 207 0.09 1.47 -17.60
N LYS A 208 0.12 2.70 -18.14
CA LYS A 208 -0.70 3.08 -19.29
C LYS A 208 -0.40 2.22 -20.52
N ALA A 209 0.86 1.91 -20.75
CA ALA A 209 1.28 1.03 -21.85
C ALA A 209 0.79 -0.42 -21.66
N LEU A 210 0.58 -0.86 -20.41
CA LEU A 210 -0.01 -2.17 -20.09
C LEU A 210 -1.54 -2.18 -20.13
N GLY A 211 -2.19 -1.03 -20.35
CA GLY A 211 -3.65 -0.90 -20.41
C GLY A 211 -4.31 -0.51 -19.10
N ALA A 212 -3.57 -0.02 -18.12
CA ALA A 212 -4.17 0.54 -16.92
C ALA A 212 -4.99 1.79 -17.25
N SER A 213 -6.11 1.94 -16.56
CA SER A 213 -7.02 3.10 -16.67
C SER A 213 -6.86 4.07 -15.50
N HIS A 214 -6.32 3.61 -14.41
CA HIS A 214 -6.14 4.41 -13.19
C HIS A 214 -5.06 3.83 -12.28
N MET A 215 -4.59 4.66 -11.34
CA MET A 215 -3.56 4.34 -10.37
C MET A 215 -3.98 4.82 -8.98
N THR A 216 -3.77 4.00 -7.95
CA THR A 216 -4.02 4.38 -6.56
C THR A 216 -2.94 5.33 -6.05
N GLY A 217 -3.30 6.12 -5.04
CA GLY A 217 -2.42 6.93 -4.22
C GLY A 217 -3.01 7.11 -2.83
N GLY A 218 -2.21 7.58 -1.88
CA GLY A 218 -2.66 7.82 -0.52
C GLY A 218 -3.50 9.09 -0.36
N GLY A 219 -4.04 9.27 0.84
CA GLY A 219 -4.83 10.46 1.21
C GLY A 219 -4.02 11.75 1.43
N ASP A 220 -2.70 11.71 1.27
CA ASP A 220 -1.82 12.88 1.49
C ASP A 220 -2.08 13.99 0.46
N PRO A 221 -2.05 15.28 0.85
CA PRO A 221 -2.14 16.43 -0.03
C PRO A 221 -1.13 16.45 -1.20
N PHE A 222 -0.04 15.69 -1.09
CA PHE A 222 0.92 15.48 -2.18
C PHE A 222 0.24 14.92 -3.44
N TYR A 223 -0.59 13.89 -3.28
CA TYR A 223 -1.28 13.26 -4.42
C TYR A 223 -2.28 14.22 -5.08
N GLN A 224 -2.99 15.02 -4.28
CA GLN A 224 -3.93 16.02 -4.81
C GLN A 224 -3.22 17.05 -5.70
N LYS A 225 -2.00 17.49 -5.33
CA LYS A 225 -1.17 18.40 -6.15
C LYS A 225 -0.73 17.78 -7.47
N LEU A 226 -0.67 16.46 -7.55
CA LEU A 226 -0.37 15.72 -8.78
C LEU A 226 -1.60 15.46 -9.65
N GLY A 227 -2.78 15.91 -9.23
CA GLY A 227 -4.02 15.74 -9.98
C GLY A 227 -4.78 14.44 -9.64
N TYR A 228 -4.42 13.77 -8.54
CA TYR A 228 -5.25 12.69 -8.01
C TYR A 228 -6.58 13.25 -7.51
N GLY A 229 -7.65 12.62 -7.90
CA GLY A 229 -9.00 12.92 -7.45
C GLY A 229 -9.43 12.05 -6.26
N LYS A 230 -10.65 12.29 -5.78
CA LYS A 230 -11.30 11.44 -4.78
C LYS A 230 -11.48 10.04 -5.37
N GLY A 231 -10.90 9.07 -4.70
CA GLY A 231 -11.05 7.65 -5.03
C GLY A 231 -12.19 7.01 -4.26
N TYR A 232 -11.89 5.92 -3.56
CA TYR A 232 -12.86 5.21 -2.73
C TYR A 232 -12.72 5.63 -1.26
N HIS A 233 -13.85 5.57 -0.57
CA HIS A 233 -13.94 5.85 0.85
C HIS A 233 -14.06 4.54 1.62
N CYS A 234 -13.26 4.40 2.66
CA CYS A 234 -13.20 3.25 3.53
C CYS A 234 -13.57 3.64 4.95
N THR A 235 -14.22 2.72 5.64
CA THR A 235 -14.59 2.86 7.05
C THR A 235 -14.14 1.63 7.82
N ILE A 236 -13.58 1.83 9.02
CA ILE A 236 -13.28 0.75 9.96
C ILE A 236 -14.43 0.63 10.95
N TRP A 237 -14.90 -0.60 11.11
CA TRP A 237 -15.97 -0.97 12.04
C TRP A 237 -15.41 -1.93 13.06
N ARG A 238 -15.56 -1.60 14.35
CA ARG A 238 -15.06 -2.41 15.47
C ARG A 238 -16.17 -2.61 16.49
N LYS A 239 -16.10 -3.75 17.19
CA LYS A 239 -16.95 -4.00 18.36
C LYS A 239 -16.27 -3.39 19.57
N GLU A 240 -17.00 -2.59 20.34
CA GLU A 240 -16.57 -2.05 21.62
C GLU A 240 -16.69 -3.09 22.73
#